data_f32a58a768cece4bf1f747f65b9efe91
#
_entry.id   f32a58a768cece4bf1f747f65b9efe91
#
_cell.length_a   1.000
_cell.length_b   1.000
_cell.length_c   1.000
_cell.angle_alpha   90.00
_cell.angle_beta   90.00
_cell.angle_gamma   90.00
#
_symmetry.space_group_name_H-M   'P 1'
#
loop_
_entity.id
_entity.type
_entity.pdbx_description
1 polymer ?
#
loop_
_entity_poly.entity_id
_entity_poly.type
_entity_poly.pdbx_seq_one_letter_code
_entity_poly.pdbx_strand_id
1 'polypeptide(L)'
;MAHLADKLEAWWKNVSNTAYQAIGRVALGVMLLGLLGGGYWLLNNWAQSPPLPIETVRFDGELSQLHQTDLREAVLPNLGGGLLGSNVLAMRQALERLAWVDTASVRRVWPDAVHIHIVEQRPIAQWGDAALLNQRGQVFRPRDLPTGLPTLAGPPGTAVRVLDRYQAIEASLASVGLVVTGLMLDERRAWTVQLSDGGQLRLGRRDVEERLARFLAAWPQVEESPGQVLSVVDLRYPNGFALLWKPEDTFDDT
;
A
#
# COMPACT_ATOMS: atom_id res chain seq x y z
N MET A 1 2.86 -23.28 -95.93
CA MET A 1 2.81 -21.93 -95.26
C MET A 1 1.89 -21.84 -94.08
N ALA A 2 0.77 -22.56 -94.03
CA ALA A 2 -0.18 -22.57 -92.86
C ALA A 2 0.43 -23.04 -91.53
N HIS A 3 1.28 -24.06 -91.54
CA HIS A 3 1.88 -24.63 -90.35
C HIS A 3 2.88 -23.72 -89.62
N LEU A 4 3.45 -22.72 -90.23
CA LEU A 4 4.32 -21.69 -89.62
C LEU A 4 3.51 -20.62 -88.95
N ALA A 5 2.33 -20.24 -89.44
CA ALA A 5 1.45 -19.28 -88.86
C ALA A 5 0.84 -19.78 -87.52
N ASP A 6 0.38 -21.04 -87.44
CA ASP A 6 -0.14 -21.67 -86.24
C ASP A 6 0.90 -21.76 -85.13
N LYS A 7 2.16 -22.07 -85.46
CA LYS A 7 3.24 -22.08 -84.47
C LYS A 7 3.60 -20.72 -83.90
N LEU A 8 3.52 -19.69 -84.71
CA LEU A 8 3.76 -18.29 -84.29
C LEU A 8 2.63 -17.78 -83.39
N GLU A 9 1.38 -18.08 -83.69
CA GLU A 9 0.25 -17.71 -82.88
C GLU A 9 0.27 -18.44 -81.51
N ALA A 10 0.60 -19.74 -81.48
CA ALA A 10 0.73 -20.48 -80.23
C ALA A 10 1.90 -19.96 -79.39
N TRP A 11 3.01 -19.57 -80.01
CA TRP A 11 4.15 -18.96 -79.35
C TRP A 11 3.78 -17.60 -78.73
N TRP A 12 3.11 -16.70 -79.49
CA TRP A 12 2.63 -15.41 -78.97
C TRP A 12 1.63 -15.55 -77.83
N LYS A 13 0.69 -16.47 -77.86
CA LYS A 13 -0.26 -16.75 -76.79
C LYS A 13 0.45 -17.25 -75.52
N ASN A 14 1.45 -18.07 -75.65
CA ASN A 14 2.21 -18.60 -74.56
C ASN A 14 3.11 -17.55 -73.88
N VAL A 15 3.79 -16.71 -74.70
CA VAL A 15 4.62 -15.59 -74.21
C VAL A 15 3.76 -14.55 -73.48
N SER A 16 2.60 -14.19 -74.10
CA SER A 16 1.70 -13.22 -73.47
C SER A 16 1.16 -13.74 -72.12
N ASN A 17 0.72 -15.00 -72.03
CA ASN A 17 0.22 -15.59 -70.81
C ASN A 17 1.29 -15.64 -69.70
N THR A 18 2.53 -16.00 -70.04
CA THR A 18 3.65 -16.03 -69.11
C THR A 18 4.01 -14.62 -68.61
N ALA A 19 3.98 -13.63 -69.53
CA ALA A 19 4.22 -12.23 -69.18
C ALA A 19 3.13 -11.68 -68.26
N TYR A 20 1.83 -11.95 -68.50
CA TYR A 20 0.73 -11.53 -67.64
C TYR A 20 0.79 -12.18 -66.26
N GLN A 21 1.18 -13.46 -66.18
CA GLN A 21 1.35 -14.15 -64.87
C GLN A 21 2.55 -13.59 -64.09
N ALA A 22 3.65 -13.24 -64.77
CA ALA A 22 4.81 -12.62 -64.15
C ALA A 22 4.46 -11.20 -63.61
N ILE A 23 3.78 -10.40 -64.42
CA ILE A 23 3.30 -9.07 -64.02
C ILE A 23 2.34 -9.16 -62.84
N GLY A 24 1.39 -10.13 -62.84
CA GLY A 24 0.46 -10.36 -61.74
C GLY A 24 1.16 -10.74 -60.43
N ARG A 25 2.21 -11.58 -60.51
CA ARG A 25 3.01 -11.94 -59.31
C ARG A 25 3.80 -10.76 -58.75
N VAL A 26 4.39 -9.95 -59.62
CA VAL A 26 5.11 -8.73 -59.21
C VAL A 26 4.15 -7.72 -58.61
N ALA A 27 2.99 -7.49 -59.25
CA ALA A 27 1.97 -6.58 -58.71
C ALA A 27 1.44 -7.03 -57.34
N LEU A 28 1.21 -8.35 -57.16
CA LEU A 28 0.81 -8.93 -55.86
C LEU A 28 1.91 -8.72 -54.79
N GLY A 29 3.18 -8.92 -55.16
CA GLY A 29 4.32 -8.69 -54.28
C GLY A 29 4.44 -7.24 -53.85
N VAL A 30 4.31 -6.29 -54.77
CA VAL A 30 4.31 -4.85 -54.46
C VAL A 30 3.13 -4.46 -53.59
N MET A 31 1.94 -5.01 -53.85
CA MET A 31 0.74 -4.78 -53.01
C MET A 31 0.92 -5.30 -51.59
N LEU A 32 1.49 -6.52 -51.43
CA LEU A 32 1.78 -7.09 -50.10
C LEU A 32 2.83 -6.26 -49.34
N LEU A 33 3.89 -5.83 -50.03
CA LEU A 33 4.90 -4.95 -49.40
C LEU A 33 4.31 -3.60 -49.00
N GLY A 34 3.43 -3.05 -49.82
CA GLY A 34 2.69 -1.81 -49.52
C GLY A 34 1.78 -1.97 -48.31
N LEU A 35 1.05 -3.09 -48.20
CA LEU A 35 0.21 -3.40 -47.03
C LEU A 35 1.04 -3.61 -45.76
N LEU A 36 2.14 -4.34 -45.84
CA LEU A 36 3.03 -4.56 -44.70
C LEU A 36 3.72 -3.26 -44.27
N GLY A 37 4.25 -2.49 -45.19
CA GLY A 37 4.89 -1.21 -44.91
C GLY A 37 3.93 -0.16 -44.40
N GLY A 38 2.74 -0.07 -45.00
CA GLY A 38 1.66 0.81 -44.55
C GLY A 38 1.14 0.39 -43.14
N GLY A 39 0.96 -0.91 -42.92
CA GLY A 39 0.56 -1.43 -41.64
C GLY A 39 1.60 -1.16 -40.54
N TYR A 40 2.88 -1.38 -40.84
CA TYR A 40 3.98 -1.05 -39.93
C TYR A 40 4.05 0.45 -39.62
N TRP A 41 3.91 1.29 -40.63
CA TRP A 41 3.91 2.76 -40.46
C TRP A 41 2.73 3.24 -39.61
N LEU A 42 1.52 2.70 -39.85
CA LEU A 42 0.33 2.99 -39.06
C LEU A 42 0.51 2.59 -37.62
N LEU A 43 1.00 1.38 -37.34
CA LEU A 43 1.25 0.89 -35.99
C LEU A 43 2.29 1.74 -35.24
N ASN A 44 3.39 2.09 -35.94
CA ASN A 44 4.44 2.91 -35.36
C ASN A 44 3.98 4.36 -35.10
N ASN A 45 3.22 4.94 -36.02
CA ASN A 45 2.66 6.28 -35.87
C ASN A 45 1.61 6.33 -34.74
N TRP A 46 0.81 5.26 -34.60
CA TRP A 46 -0.19 5.15 -33.52
C TRP A 46 0.46 5.01 -32.16
N ALA A 47 1.60 4.35 -32.05
CA ALA A 47 2.38 4.24 -30.83
C ALA A 47 2.99 5.58 -30.38
N GLN A 48 3.34 6.45 -31.34
CA GLN A 48 3.94 7.77 -31.09
C GLN A 48 2.90 8.89 -30.83
N SER A 49 1.71 8.76 -31.42
CA SER A 49 0.64 9.75 -31.32
C SER A 49 -0.69 9.02 -31.14
N PRO A 50 -1.02 8.60 -29.92
CA PRO A 50 -2.27 7.88 -29.66
C PRO A 50 -3.47 8.76 -30.03
N PRO A 51 -4.55 8.18 -30.59
CA PRO A 51 -5.71 8.93 -31.09
C PRO A 51 -6.51 9.67 -30.02
N LEU A 52 -6.25 9.38 -28.75
CA LEU A 52 -6.89 10.02 -27.60
C LEU A 52 -5.81 10.26 -26.53
N PRO A 53 -5.03 11.36 -26.64
CA PRO A 53 -4.03 11.69 -25.64
C PRO A 53 -4.71 11.98 -24.29
N ILE A 54 -4.05 11.61 -23.19
CA ILE A 54 -4.51 11.99 -21.86
C ILE A 54 -4.00 13.41 -21.58
N GLU A 55 -4.91 14.37 -21.50
CA GLU A 55 -4.59 15.77 -21.21
C GLU A 55 -4.66 16.06 -19.72
N THR A 56 -5.56 15.38 -19.00
CA THR A 56 -5.85 15.66 -17.60
C THR A 56 -5.74 14.41 -16.73
N VAL A 57 -4.97 14.50 -15.65
CA VAL A 57 -4.98 13.52 -14.56
C VAL A 57 -5.47 14.23 -13.31
N ARG A 58 -6.63 13.82 -12.79
CA ARG A 58 -7.20 14.38 -11.56
C ARG A 58 -6.99 13.42 -10.40
N PHE A 59 -6.47 13.96 -9.30
CA PHE A 59 -6.35 13.27 -8.03
C PHE A 59 -7.41 13.81 -7.08
N ASP A 60 -8.21 12.92 -6.51
CA ASP A 60 -9.20 13.21 -5.47
C ASP A 60 -8.87 12.40 -4.22
N GLY A 61 -9.21 12.95 -3.05
CA GLY A 61 -9.02 12.36 -1.74
C GLY A 61 -8.53 13.37 -0.73
N GLU A 62 -8.59 13.02 0.54
CA GLU A 62 -7.98 13.80 1.61
C GLU A 62 -6.49 13.44 1.66
N LEU A 63 -5.64 14.26 1.04
CA LEU A 63 -4.20 14.04 0.92
C LEU A 63 -3.47 14.90 1.95
N SER A 64 -3.06 14.31 3.07
CA SER A 64 -2.35 14.97 4.16
C SER A 64 -0.86 14.63 4.17
N GLN A 65 -0.51 13.40 3.84
CA GLN A 65 0.84 12.85 3.89
C GLN A 65 1.43 12.59 2.51
N LEU A 66 0.58 12.51 1.49
CA LEU A 66 0.99 12.23 0.11
C LEU A 66 1.28 13.52 -0.65
N HIS A 67 2.45 13.60 -1.26
CA HIS A 67 2.80 14.70 -2.14
C HIS A 67 2.36 14.41 -3.58
N GLN A 68 1.85 15.44 -4.26
CA GLN A 68 1.42 15.31 -5.66
C GLN A 68 2.55 14.82 -6.59
N THR A 69 3.79 15.12 -6.26
CA THR A 69 4.97 14.66 -7.01
C THR A 69 5.07 13.14 -7.01
N ASP A 70 4.96 12.51 -5.83
CA ASP A 70 5.06 11.05 -5.67
C ASP A 70 3.93 10.33 -6.41
N LEU A 71 2.72 10.90 -6.36
CA LEU A 71 1.56 10.39 -7.09
C LEU A 71 1.75 10.45 -8.61
N ARG A 72 2.28 11.58 -9.11
CA ARG A 72 2.56 11.74 -10.53
C ARG A 72 3.64 10.77 -11.01
N GLU A 73 4.74 10.65 -10.28
CA GLU A 73 5.83 9.72 -10.61
C GLU A 73 5.36 8.27 -10.66
N ALA A 74 4.46 7.86 -9.75
CA ALA A 74 3.89 6.53 -9.74
C ALA A 74 3.00 6.24 -10.96
N VAL A 75 2.30 7.25 -11.48
CA VAL A 75 1.30 7.08 -12.56
C VAL A 75 1.92 7.25 -13.95
N LEU A 76 2.87 8.18 -14.12
CA LEU A 76 3.47 8.55 -15.42
C LEU A 76 3.89 7.37 -16.30
N PRO A 77 4.59 6.32 -15.80
CA PRO A 77 5.03 5.20 -16.63
C PRO A 77 3.88 4.40 -17.28
N ASN A 78 2.66 4.53 -16.73
CA ASN A 78 1.50 3.74 -17.13
C ASN A 78 0.47 4.54 -17.97
N LEU A 79 0.76 5.81 -18.29
CA LEU A 79 -0.10 6.67 -19.11
C LEU A 79 0.09 6.46 -20.62
N GLY A 80 1.09 5.67 -21.03
CA GLY A 80 1.42 5.46 -22.43
C GLY A 80 0.26 4.88 -23.25
N GLY A 81 0.22 5.21 -24.56
CA GLY A 81 -0.81 4.73 -25.48
C GLY A 81 -2.14 5.49 -25.43
N GLY A 82 -2.19 6.65 -24.77
CA GLY A 82 -3.40 7.48 -24.64
C GLY A 82 -4.48 6.86 -23.75
N LEU A 83 -5.69 7.40 -23.81
CA LEU A 83 -6.79 6.99 -22.92
C LEU A 83 -7.12 5.49 -23.03
N LEU A 84 -7.11 4.95 -24.26
CA LEU A 84 -7.42 3.53 -24.50
C LEU A 84 -6.25 2.60 -24.16
N GLY A 85 -5.02 3.01 -24.45
CA GLY A 85 -3.81 2.21 -24.21
C GLY A 85 -3.28 2.29 -22.79
N SER A 86 -3.71 3.26 -22.00
CA SER A 86 -3.27 3.43 -20.62
C SER A 86 -3.61 2.21 -19.74
N ASN A 87 -2.68 1.81 -18.88
CA ASN A 87 -2.87 0.66 -18.00
C ASN A 87 -3.37 1.09 -16.61
N VAL A 88 -4.69 1.23 -16.46
CA VAL A 88 -5.32 1.64 -15.19
C VAL A 88 -5.05 0.69 -14.03
N LEU A 89 -4.90 -0.61 -14.30
CA LEU A 89 -4.57 -1.59 -13.26
C LEU A 89 -3.14 -1.40 -12.74
N ALA A 90 -2.19 -1.19 -13.65
CA ALA A 90 -0.81 -0.93 -13.27
C ALA A 90 -0.65 0.42 -12.55
N MET A 91 -1.41 1.46 -12.94
CA MET A 91 -1.47 2.73 -12.21
C MET A 91 -1.95 2.53 -10.78
N ARG A 92 -3.08 1.81 -10.59
CA ARG A 92 -3.61 1.48 -9.26
C ARG A 92 -2.57 0.76 -8.42
N GLN A 93 -1.95 -0.30 -8.96
CA GLN A 93 -0.93 -1.06 -8.25
C GLN A 93 0.32 -0.23 -7.91
N ALA A 94 0.70 0.70 -8.77
CA ALA A 94 1.82 1.61 -8.52
C ALA A 94 1.51 2.58 -7.38
N LEU A 95 0.29 3.13 -7.34
CA LEU A 95 -0.17 3.98 -6.25
C LEU A 95 -0.28 3.21 -4.91
N GLU A 96 -0.84 2.00 -4.92
CA GLU A 96 -0.98 1.15 -3.74
C GLU A 96 0.37 0.65 -3.15
N ARG A 97 1.50 0.82 -3.88
CA ARG A 97 2.86 0.60 -3.35
C ARG A 97 3.39 1.76 -2.52
N LEU A 98 2.81 2.94 -2.65
CA LEU A 98 3.17 4.07 -1.81
C LEU A 98 2.69 3.80 -0.38
N ALA A 99 3.58 3.95 0.59
CA ALA A 99 3.32 3.54 1.97
C ALA A 99 2.07 4.20 2.59
N TRP A 100 1.80 5.47 2.23
CA TRP A 100 0.64 6.21 2.72
C TRP A 100 -0.66 5.95 1.96
N VAL A 101 -0.65 5.15 0.88
CA VAL A 101 -1.87 4.80 0.15
C VAL A 101 -2.48 3.53 0.76
N ASP A 102 -3.70 3.65 1.22
CA ASP A 102 -4.51 2.53 1.69
C ASP A 102 -5.19 1.82 0.53
N THR A 103 -5.89 2.59 -0.29
CA THR A 103 -6.54 2.10 -1.50
C THR A 103 -6.47 3.18 -2.58
N ALA A 104 -6.38 2.75 -3.84
CA ALA A 104 -6.47 3.62 -5.00
C ALA A 104 -7.51 3.09 -5.98
N SER A 105 -8.33 4.00 -6.53
CA SER A 105 -9.27 3.71 -7.60
C SER A 105 -8.92 4.57 -8.81
N VAL A 106 -8.70 3.94 -9.97
CA VAL A 106 -8.32 4.61 -11.21
C VAL A 106 -9.38 4.34 -12.26
N ARG A 107 -9.93 5.39 -12.86
CA ARG A 107 -10.92 5.28 -13.92
C ARG A 107 -10.62 6.23 -15.07
N ARG A 108 -10.92 5.79 -16.30
CA ARG A 108 -10.88 6.64 -17.49
C ARG A 108 -12.13 7.52 -17.54
N VAL A 109 -11.96 8.77 -17.86
CA VAL A 109 -13.03 9.75 -18.07
C VAL A 109 -12.88 10.33 -19.47
N TRP A 110 -13.87 10.08 -20.29
CA TRP A 110 -13.89 10.55 -21.67
C TRP A 110 -13.99 12.08 -21.74
N PRO A 111 -13.37 12.74 -22.74
CA PRO A 111 -12.62 12.12 -23.87
C PRO A 111 -11.12 11.91 -23.58
N ASP A 112 -10.51 12.56 -22.58
CA ASP A 112 -9.07 12.81 -22.47
C ASP A 112 -8.54 12.79 -21.00
N ALA A 113 -9.31 12.27 -20.06
CA ALA A 113 -8.96 12.35 -18.65
C ALA A 113 -8.85 11.00 -17.94
N VAL A 114 -7.99 10.94 -16.94
CA VAL A 114 -7.92 9.85 -15.94
C VAL A 114 -8.25 10.43 -14.57
N HIS A 115 -9.18 9.81 -13.88
CA HIS A 115 -9.61 10.17 -12.55
C HIS A 115 -9.10 9.16 -11.55
N ILE A 116 -8.39 9.63 -10.53
CA ILE A 116 -7.72 8.82 -9.53
C ILE A 116 -8.25 9.25 -8.16
N HIS A 117 -8.92 8.34 -7.48
CA HIS A 117 -9.38 8.54 -6.12
C HIS A 117 -8.48 7.75 -5.16
N ILE A 118 -7.93 8.44 -4.14
CA ILE A 118 -6.97 7.88 -3.19
C ILE A 118 -7.54 8.00 -1.79
N VAL A 119 -7.42 6.91 -1.04
CA VAL A 119 -7.66 6.88 0.39
C VAL A 119 -6.32 6.71 1.09
N GLU A 120 -5.97 7.67 1.95
CA GLU A 120 -4.73 7.59 2.74
C GLU A 120 -4.85 6.62 3.91
N GLN A 121 -3.71 6.04 4.29
CA GLN A 121 -3.55 5.27 5.53
C GLN A 121 -3.80 6.17 6.74
N ARG A 122 -4.58 5.66 7.69
CA ARG A 122 -4.81 6.32 8.99
C ARG A 122 -4.11 5.52 10.07
N PRO A 123 -2.92 5.95 10.51
CA PRO A 123 -2.20 5.27 11.56
C PRO A 123 -2.88 5.47 12.91
N ILE A 124 -2.92 4.44 13.72
CA ILE A 124 -3.42 4.49 15.10
C ILE A 124 -2.35 4.14 16.13
N ALA A 125 -1.25 3.52 15.68
CA ALA A 125 -0.11 3.19 16.54
C ALA A 125 1.18 3.09 15.71
N GLN A 126 2.31 3.25 16.38
CA GLN A 126 3.60 2.78 15.86
C GLN A 126 3.70 1.27 16.03
N TRP A 127 4.34 0.58 15.06
CA TRP A 127 4.64 -0.83 15.13
C TRP A 127 6.16 -1.04 15.19
N GLY A 128 6.67 -1.32 16.39
CA GLY A 128 8.10 -1.29 16.64
C GLY A 128 8.71 0.09 16.36
N ASP A 129 9.94 0.11 15.86
CA ASP A 129 10.72 1.35 15.71
C ASP A 129 10.56 2.03 14.34
N ALA A 130 10.04 1.33 13.32
CA ALA A 130 10.13 1.80 11.94
C ALA A 130 8.87 1.56 11.10
N ALA A 131 7.73 1.29 11.72
CA ALA A 131 6.48 1.03 11.01
C ALA A 131 5.30 1.64 11.73
N LEU A 132 4.18 1.71 11.04
CA LEU A 132 2.89 2.14 11.55
C LEU A 132 1.86 1.04 11.41
N LEU A 133 0.82 1.13 12.22
CA LEU A 133 -0.33 0.23 12.21
C LEU A 133 -1.60 1.01 11.94
N ASN A 134 -2.38 0.59 10.96
CA ASN A 134 -3.69 1.18 10.69
C ASN A 134 -4.80 0.53 11.54
N GLN A 135 -6.02 1.06 11.44
CA GLN A 135 -7.20 0.56 12.17
C GLN A 135 -7.55 -0.91 11.88
N ARG A 136 -7.08 -1.47 10.75
CA ARG A 136 -7.27 -2.88 10.38
C ARG A 136 -6.15 -3.80 10.84
N GLY A 137 -5.18 -3.26 11.59
CA GLY A 137 -4.01 -4.03 12.00
C GLY A 137 -3.01 -4.32 10.89
N GLN A 138 -3.06 -3.58 9.79
CA GLN A 138 -2.11 -3.70 8.69
C GLN A 138 -0.88 -2.83 8.99
N VAL A 139 0.29 -3.43 8.81
CA VAL A 139 1.58 -2.76 9.04
C VAL A 139 2.05 -2.13 7.74
N PHE A 140 2.37 -0.84 7.78
CA PHE A 140 2.97 -0.12 6.66
C PHE A 140 4.18 0.69 7.13
N ARG A 141 5.09 1.03 6.20
CA ARG A 141 6.39 1.63 6.51
C ARG A 141 6.58 2.91 5.70
N PRO A 142 6.15 4.07 6.22
CA PRO A 142 6.47 5.35 5.62
C PRO A 142 7.92 5.76 5.93
N ARG A 143 8.40 6.81 5.26
CA ARG A 143 9.73 7.39 5.54
C ARG A 143 9.76 8.08 6.88
N ASP A 144 8.73 8.87 7.17
CA ASP A 144 8.62 9.68 8.37
C ASP A 144 7.51 9.14 9.27
N LEU A 145 7.79 9.02 10.56
CA LEU A 145 6.85 8.52 11.55
C LEU A 145 6.25 9.72 12.30
N PRO A 146 4.92 9.84 12.36
CA PRO A 146 4.26 10.84 13.19
C PRO A 146 4.53 10.58 14.66
N THR A 147 4.65 11.64 15.44
CA THR A 147 4.80 11.58 16.90
C THR A 147 3.45 11.48 17.60
N GLY A 148 3.45 11.05 18.87
CA GLY A 148 2.25 11.05 19.70
C GLY A 148 1.34 9.82 19.55
N LEU A 149 1.74 8.83 18.76
CA LEU A 149 1.04 7.54 18.68
C LEU A 149 1.57 6.57 19.73
N PRO A 150 0.71 5.69 20.27
CA PRO A 150 1.15 4.60 21.14
C PRO A 150 2.06 3.63 20.38
N THR A 151 3.03 3.06 21.08
CA THR A 151 3.97 2.10 20.48
C THR A 151 3.51 0.67 20.75
N LEU A 152 3.18 -0.06 19.69
CA LEU A 152 2.81 -1.47 19.76
C LEU A 152 3.93 -2.33 19.19
N ALA A 153 4.19 -3.48 19.81
CA ALA A 153 5.22 -4.39 19.32
C ALA A 153 4.84 -5.85 19.57
N GLY A 154 5.32 -6.72 18.69
CA GLY A 154 5.12 -8.16 18.84
C GLY A 154 5.85 -8.96 17.76
N PRO A 155 5.90 -10.28 17.90
CA PRO A 155 6.46 -11.16 16.89
C PRO A 155 5.79 -11.00 15.52
N PRO A 156 6.46 -11.37 14.42
CA PRO A 156 5.88 -11.32 13.10
C PRO A 156 4.50 -11.99 13.02
N GLY A 157 3.56 -11.34 12.31
CA GLY A 157 2.19 -11.84 12.12
C GLY A 157 1.25 -11.66 13.31
N THR A 158 1.65 -10.94 14.38
CA THR A 158 0.80 -10.71 15.56
C THR A 158 0.16 -9.32 15.61
N ALA A 159 0.33 -8.49 14.60
CA ALA A 159 -0.10 -7.09 14.62
C ALA A 159 -1.60 -6.89 14.95
N VAL A 160 -2.48 -7.61 14.26
CA VAL A 160 -3.93 -7.58 14.54
C VAL A 160 -4.22 -7.97 15.99
N ARG A 161 -3.63 -9.07 16.46
CA ARG A 161 -3.82 -9.56 17.83
C ARG A 161 -3.33 -8.58 18.88
N VAL A 162 -2.20 -7.90 18.61
CA VAL A 162 -1.66 -6.89 19.54
C VAL A 162 -2.56 -5.66 19.54
N LEU A 163 -3.09 -5.26 18.40
CA LEU A 163 -4.03 -4.17 18.27
C LEU A 163 -5.33 -4.43 19.06
N ASP A 164 -5.96 -5.59 18.82
CA ASP A 164 -7.19 -5.96 19.54
C ASP A 164 -6.97 -5.96 21.06
N ARG A 165 -5.83 -6.50 21.48
CA ARG A 165 -5.45 -6.53 22.90
C ARG A 165 -5.19 -5.13 23.45
N TYR A 166 -4.53 -4.26 22.70
CA TYR A 166 -4.29 -2.87 23.07
C TYR A 166 -5.61 -2.14 23.32
N GLN A 167 -6.54 -2.20 22.39
CA GLN A 167 -7.84 -1.53 22.51
C GLN A 167 -8.63 -2.00 23.75
N ALA A 168 -8.60 -3.30 24.05
CA ALA A 168 -9.27 -3.85 25.22
C ALA A 168 -8.62 -3.38 26.53
N ILE A 169 -7.29 -3.35 26.59
CA ILE A 169 -6.54 -2.91 27.77
C ILE A 169 -6.68 -1.40 27.96
N GLU A 170 -6.54 -0.62 26.90
CA GLU A 170 -6.71 0.84 26.91
C GLU A 170 -8.08 1.23 27.47
N ALA A 171 -9.17 0.64 26.94
CA ALA A 171 -10.52 0.89 27.41
C ALA A 171 -10.68 0.57 28.90
N SER A 172 -10.05 -0.52 29.38
CA SER A 172 -10.11 -0.92 30.77
C SER A 172 -9.33 0.04 31.68
N LEU A 173 -8.12 0.43 31.31
CA LEU A 173 -7.26 1.33 32.09
C LEU A 173 -7.75 2.77 32.07
N ALA A 174 -8.36 3.23 30.98
CA ALA A 174 -8.97 4.55 30.86
C ALA A 174 -10.09 4.76 31.91
N SER A 175 -10.78 3.70 32.33
CA SER A 175 -11.82 3.78 33.36
C SER A 175 -11.31 4.23 34.74
N VAL A 176 -10.02 4.11 34.97
CA VAL A 176 -9.34 4.53 36.21
C VAL A 176 -8.31 5.64 35.97
N GLY A 177 -8.39 6.33 34.81
CA GLY A 177 -7.54 7.48 34.50
C GLY A 177 -6.12 7.12 34.03
N LEU A 178 -5.79 5.85 33.85
CA LEU A 178 -4.48 5.43 33.36
C LEU A 178 -4.41 5.47 31.83
N VAL A 179 -3.40 6.16 31.30
CA VAL A 179 -3.18 6.32 29.86
C VAL A 179 -2.12 5.34 29.38
N VAL A 180 -2.47 4.51 28.39
CA VAL A 180 -1.56 3.53 27.78
C VAL A 180 -0.78 4.18 26.64
N THR A 181 0.55 4.18 26.73
CA THR A 181 1.45 4.67 25.69
C THR A 181 2.09 3.55 24.88
N GLY A 182 1.97 2.31 25.33
CA GLY A 182 2.50 1.18 24.59
C GLY A 182 2.04 -0.18 25.08
N LEU A 183 2.09 -1.16 24.17
CA LEU A 183 1.83 -2.58 24.46
C LEU A 183 2.82 -3.45 23.69
N MET A 184 3.48 -4.33 24.42
CA MET A 184 4.42 -5.29 23.86
C MET A 184 3.99 -6.72 24.12
N LEU A 185 4.01 -7.54 23.07
CA LEU A 185 3.94 -8.99 23.14
C LEU A 185 5.33 -9.56 22.88
N ASP A 186 5.95 -10.19 23.87
CA ASP A 186 7.27 -10.80 23.68
C ASP A 186 7.21 -12.15 22.92
N GLU A 187 8.37 -12.71 22.57
CA GLU A 187 8.47 -14.01 21.90
C GLU A 187 7.91 -15.16 22.76
N ARG A 188 7.92 -15.02 24.08
CA ARG A 188 7.35 -15.99 25.02
C ARG A 188 5.84 -15.81 25.20
N ARG A 189 5.25 -14.89 24.44
CA ARG A 189 3.82 -14.53 24.48
C ARG A 189 3.39 -13.87 25.79
N ALA A 190 4.29 -13.20 26.49
CA ALA A 190 3.94 -12.38 27.63
C ALA A 190 3.66 -10.93 27.20
N TRP A 191 2.67 -10.33 27.86
CA TRP A 191 2.20 -8.98 27.60
C TRP A 191 2.79 -8.02 28.63
N THR A 192 3.22 -6.87 28.12
CA THR A 192 3.70 -5.75 28.93
C THR A 192 3.07 -4.46 28.42
N VAL A 193 2.48 -3.67 29.30
CA VAL A 193 1.87 -2.37 29.03
C VAL A 193 2.83 -1.28 29.49
N GLN A 194 2.93 -0.20 28.73
CA GLN A 194 3.59 1.05 29.11
C GLN A 194 2.54 2.12 29.40
N LEU A 195 2.71 2.87 30.47
CA LEU A 195 1.84 3.96 30.88
C LEU A 195 2.50 5.32 30.62
N SER A 196 1.70 6.37 30.58
CA SER A 196 2.17 7.74 30.28
C SER A 196 3.05 8.35 31.38
N ASP A 197 2.90 7.90 32.61
CA ASP A 197 3.73 8.27 33.78
C ASP A 197 5.09 7.55 33.82
N GLY A 198 5.38 6.72 32.81
CA GLY A 198 6.55 5.86 32.74
C GLY A 198 6.41 4.55 33.50
N GLY A 199 5.26 4.27 34.06
CA GLY A 199 4.91 3.00 34.71
C GLY A 199 4.80 1.85 33.71
N GLN A 200 5.05 0.63 34.21
CA GLN A 200 4.98 -0.59 33.41
C GLN A 200 4.12 -1.65 34.11
N LEU A 201 3.12 -2.21 33.38
CA LEU A 201 2.34 -3.34 33.88
C LEU A 201 2.79 -4.63 33.19
N ARG A 202 3.27 -5.61 34.00
CA ARG A 202 3.67 -6.94 33.51
C ARG A 202 2.51 -7.92 33.70
N LEU A 203 1.73 -8.13 32.63
CA LEU A 203 0.53 -8.97 32.64
C LEU A 203 0.84 -10.47 32.50
N GLY A 204 1.98 -10.81 31.86
CA GLY A 204 2.32 -12.19 31.54
C GLY A 204 1.52 -12.74 30.37
N ARG A 205 1.44 -14.07 30.24
CA ARG A 205 0.90 -14.74 29.06
C ARG A 205 -0.48 -15.38 29.22
N ARG A 206 -0.94 -15.59 30.43
CA ARG A 206 -2.22 -16.26 30.79
C ARG A 206 -3.02 -15.35 31.69
N ASP A 207 -4.33 -15.55 31.65
CA ASP A 207 -5.29 -14.92 32.58
C ASP A 207 -5.16 -13.38 32.61
N VAL A 208 -4.86 -12.77 31.45
CA VAL A 208 -4.54 -11.34 31.35
C VAL A 208 -5.72 -10.48 31.78
N GLU A 209 -6.93 -10.85 31.38
CA GLU A 209 -8.16 -10.15 31.75
C GLU A 209 -8.44 -10.21 33.23
N GLU A 210 -8.32 -11.39 33.86
CA GLU A 210 -8.54 -11.58 35.27
C GLU A 210 -7.52 -10.82 36.12
N ARG A 211 -6.26 -10.82 35.69
CA ARG A 211 -5.18 -10.08 36.35
C ARG A 211 -5.38 -8.58 36.25
N LEU A 212 -5.77 -8.10 35.10
CA LEU A 212 -6.08 -6.70 34.89
C LEU A 212 -7.29 -6.28 35.73
N ALA A 213 -8.37 -7.07 35.73
CA ALA A 213 -9.55 -6.79 36.55
C ALA A 213 -9.22 -6.73 38.05
N ARG A 214 -8.37 -7.63 38.55
CA ARG A 214 -7.89 -7.61 39.94
C ARG A 214 -7.10 -6.35 40.28
N PHE A 215 -6.23 -5.91 39.37
CA PHE A 215 -5.48 -4.67 39.50
C PHE A 215 -6.43 -3.47 39.56
N LEU A 216 -7.37 -3.37 38.61
CA LEU A 216 -8.34 -2.29 38.55
C LEU A 216 -9.20 -2.21 39.82
N ALA A 217 -9.60 -3.34 40.38
CA ALA A 217 -10.36 -3.38 41.64
C ALA A 217 -9.55 -2.86 42.86
N ALA A 218 -8.23 -3.02 42.84
CA ALA A 218 -7.33 -2.55 43.87
C ALA A 218 -6.76 -1.14 43.59
N TRP A 219 -6.96 -0.60 42.42
CA TRP A 219 -6.38 0.68 41.98
C TRP A 219 -6.65 1.85 42.91
N PRO A 220 -7.88 2.07 43.45
CA PRO A 220 -8.13 3.18 44.37
C PRO A 220 -7.19 3.17 45.58
N GLN A 221 -6.84 1.98 46.09
CA GLN A 221 -5.93 1.84 47.24
C GLN A 221 -4.45 2.09 46.84
N VAL A 222 -4.10 1.85 45.60
CA VAL A 222 -2.77 2.08 45.04
C VAL A 222 -2.56 3.57 44.79
N GLU A 223 -3.56 4.24 44.22
CA GLU A 223 -3.54 5.67 43.90
C GLU A 223 -3.46 6.57 45.14
N GLU A 224 -4.04 6.14 46.24
CA GLU A 224 -3.99 6.87 47.54
C GLU A 224 -2.59 6.92 48.18
N SER A 225 -1.58 6.28 47.59
CA SER A 225 -0.19 6.28 48.12
C SER A 225 0.53 7.57 47.72
N PRO A 226 0.62 8.61 48.60
CA PRO A 226 1.14 9.93 48.22
C PRO A 226 2.66 9.90 48.00
N GLY A 227 3.13 10.66 46.99
CA GLY A 227 4.55 10.94 46.77
C GLY A 227 5.36 9.84 46.13
N GLN A 228 4.74 8.85 45.47
CA GLN A 228 5.43 7.75 44.81
C GLN A 228 4.96 7.59 43.39
N VAL A 229 5.89 7.60 42.41
CA VAL A 229 5.60 7.31 41.01
C VAL A 229 5.69 5.81 40.76
N LEU A 230 4.66 5.24 40.20
CA LEU A 230 4.60 3.81 39.88
C LEU A 230 5.64 3.47 38.82
N SER A 231 6.57 2.57 39.15
CA SER A 231 7.60 2.11 38.21
C SER A 231 7.21 0.81 37.51
N VAL A 232 6.93 -0.23 38.28
CA VAL A 232 6.53 -1.54 37.74
C VAL A 232 5.44 -2.16 38.59
N VAL A 233 4.41 -2.67 37.93
CA VAL A 233 3.39 -3.54 38.55
C VAL A 233 3.52 -4.93 37.94
N ASP A 234 3.87 -5.89 38.75
CA ASP A 234 3.95 -7.27 38.30
C ASP A 234 2.67 -8.02 38.66
N LEU A 235 1.80 -8.23 37.67
CA LEU A 235 0.51 -8.90 37.79
C LEU A 235 0.58 -10.42 37.57
N ARG A 236 1.77 -10.99 37.44
CA ARG A 236 1.95 -12.42 37.14
C ARG A 236 1.65 -13.34 38.30
N TYR A 237 1.58 -12.82 39.51
CA TYR A 237 1.27 -13.59 40.71
C TYR A 237 -0.19 -14.08 40.68
N PRO A 238 -0.46 -15.32 41.16
CA PRO A 238 -1.81 -15.89 41.11
C PRO A 238 -2.80 -15.17 42.05
N ASN A 239 -2.35 -14.73 43.21
CA ASN A 239 -3.22 -14.22 44.29
C ASN A 239 -2.99 -12.74 44.63
N GLY A 240 -2.29 -11.99 43.80
CA GLY A 240 -1.99 -10.58 44.04
C GLY A 240 -1.13 -9.98 42.96
N PHE A 241 -0.46 -8.90 43.28
CA PHE A 241 0.54 -8.24 42.40
C PHE A 241 1.61 -7.60 43.27
N ALA A 242 2.79 -7.37 42.68
CA ALA A 242 3.88 -6.65 43.33
C ALA A 242 4.00 -5.25 42.71
N LEU A 243 4.21 -4.26 43.56
CA LEU A 243 4.43 -2.87 43.17
C LEU A 243 5.89 -2.51 43.43
N LEU A 244 6.51 -1.90 42.42
CA LEU A 244 7.80 -1.24 42.54
C LEU A 244 7.60 0.26 42.27
N TRP A 245 7.95 1.06 43.27
CA TRP A 245 7.86 2.51 43.17
C TRP A 245 9.22 3.10 42.80
N LYS A 246 9.23 4.19 42.06
CA LYS A 246 10.41 5.05 41.96
C LYS A 246 10.44 5.98 43.16
N PRO A 247 11.60 6.20 43.81
CA PRO A 247 11.74 7.35 44.69
C PRO A 247 11.50 8.61 43.86
N GLU A 248 10.75 9.56 44.40
CA GLU A 248 10.63 10.91 43.83
C GLU A 248 12.08 11.47 43.79
N ASP A 249 12.58 11.79 42.59
CA ASP A 249 13.87 12.48 42.48
C ASP A 249 13.72 13.79 43.23
N THR A 250 14.23 13.83 44.44
CA THR A 250 14.46 15.08 45.15
C THR A 250 15.44 15.87 44.30
N PHE A 251 14.96 16.86 43.57
CA PHE A 251 15.83 17.86 42.97
C PHE A 251 16.60 18.49 44.11
N ASP A 252 17.85 18.10 44.25
CA ASP A 252 18.81 18.73 45.13
C ASP A 252 19.12 20.11 44.54
N ASP A 253 18.39 21.15 44.96
CA ASP A 253 18.69 22.55 44.71
C ASP A 253 19.98 22.88 45.48
N THR A 254 21.11 22.77 44.78
CA THR A 254 22.37 23.37 45.23
C THR A 254 22.92 24.32 44.15
#